data_8c7e2dcd6b506218d1e07bad5385434e
#
_entry.id   8c7e2dcd6b506218d1e07bad5385434e
#
_cell.length_a   1.000
_cell.length_b   1.000
_cell.length_c   1.000
_cell.angle_alpha   90.00
_cell.angle_beta   90.00
_cell.angle_gamma   90.00
#
_symmetry.space_group_name_H-M   'P 1'
#
loop_
_entity.id
_entity.type
_entity.pdbx_description
1 polymer ?
#
loop_
_entity_poly.entity_id
_entity_poly.type
_entity_poly.pdbx_seq_one_letter_code
_entity_poly.pdbx_strand_id
1 'polypeptide(L)'
;MKIPSLLFLALASLVSAAEKPMLAIPGEVIYESKLDSAPASPWKIAKGQWELKDGVVRGAELEADKHGAVARLPNKLNDFIIEYEFKFEGARTTSLSINAVKDHMARINITPTSVTVQKDDNDHEGPDKAVVFARFPAELKPGTWNKVRLEMVGDLMLGQVNGLTAWGSDDLFKTDKMNPGFTVGGQSVDFRNLTIRNATLNPEWETAKATLPKPGEKVAPGAPKGKGKGKAKNKGAAAKKKRE
;
A
#
# COMPACT_ATOMS: atom_id res chain seq x y z
N MET A 1 -31.12 38.00 -38.48
CA MET A 1 -30.40 38.04 -37.19
C MET A 1 -30.32 36.62 -36.67
N LYS A 2 -29.13 35.99 -36.72
CA LYS A 2 -28.90 34.61 -36.25
C LYS A 2 -28.21 34.70 -34.89
N ILE A 3 -28.84 34.16 -33.84
CA ILE A 3 -28.30 34.10 -32.48
C ILE A 3 -27.44 32.83 -32.39
N PRO A 4 -26.16 32.91 -31.99
CA PRO A 4 -25.37 31.74 -31.78
C PRO A 4 -25.72 31.08 -30.42
N SER A 5 -26.08 29.79 -30.46
CA SER A 5 -26.26 28.95 -29.28
C SER A 5 -24.91 28.71 -28.62
N LEU A 6 -24.72 29.23 -27.41
CA LEU A 6 -23.59 28.90 -26.55
C LEU A 6 -23.80 27.53 -25.93
N LEU A 7 -22.97 26.57 -26.32
CA LEU A 7 -22.93 25.25 -25.72
C LEU A 7 -22.13 25.31 -24.42
N PHE A 8 -22.79 25.27 -23.26
CA PHE A 8 -22.11 25.15 -21.94
C PHE A 8 -21.66 23.71 -21.76
N LEU A 9 -20.36 23.48 -21.87
CA LEU A 9 -19.73 22.22 -21.49
C LEU A 9 -19.61 22.19 -19.96
N ALA A 10 -20.48 21.46 -19.30
CA ALA A 10 -20.36 21.19 -17.85
C ALA A 10 -19.21 20.22 -17.61
N LEU A 11 -18.10 20.72 -17.07
CA LEU A 11 -17.01 19.93 -16.55
C LEU A 11 -17.48 19.22 -15.27
N ALA A 12 -17.90 17.97 -15.39
CA ALA A 12 -18.16 17.13 -14.23
C ALA A 12 -16.82 16.79 -13.54
N SER A 13 -16.52 17.49 -12.45
CA SER A 13 -15.43 17.12 -11.54
C SER A 13 -15.75 15.75 -10.94
N LEU A 14 -15.04 14.71 -11.37
CA LEU A 14 -15.04 13.41 -10.71
C LEU A 14 -14.41 13.61 -9.32
N VAL A 15 -15.24 13.88 -8.32
CA VAL A 15 -14.85 13.78 -6.93
C VAL A 15 -14.57 12.29 -6.69
N SER A 16 -13.29 11.92 -6.64
CA SER A 16 -12.90 10.60 -6.15
C SER A 16 -13.44 10.48 -4.73
N ALA A 17 -14.34 9.54 -4.50
CA ALA A 17 -14.78 9.24 -3.15
C ALA A 17 -13.53 8.91 -2.33
N ALA A 18 -13.28 9.68 -1.27
CA ALA A 18 -12.19 9.41 -0.35
C ALA A 18 -12.35 7.97 0.16
N GLU A 19 -11.29 7.17 0.08
CA GLU A 19 -11.33 5.83 0.63
C GLU A 19 -11.66 5.92 2.13
N LYS A 20 -12.59 5.07 2.56
CA LYS A 20 -13.04 5.07 3.97
C LYS A 20 -11.83 4.80 4.87
N PRO A 21 -11.57 5.61 5.90
CA PRO A 21 -10.49 5.35 6.86
C PRO A 21 -10.60 3.93 7.44
N MET A 22 -9.48 3.21 7.48
CA MET A 22 -9.44 1.86 8.05
C MET A 22 -8.76 1.87 9.42
N LEU A 23 -7.42 1.78 9.46
CA LEU A 23 -6.67 1.85 10.71
C LEU A 23 -6.59 3.27 11.24
N ALA A 24 -6.39 4.25 10.34
CA ALA A 24 -6.01 5.60 10.71
C ALA A 24 -6.89 6.68 10.09
N ILE A 25 -7.14 7.75 10.85
CA ILE A 25 -7.73 8.99 10.37
C ILE A 25 -6.61 9.92 9.93
N PRO A 26 -6.63 10.44 8.69
CA PRO A 26 -5.61 11.34 8.19
C PRO A 26 -5.65 12.70 8.91
N GLY A 27 -4.47 13.18 9.29
CA GLY A 27 -4.23 14.52 9.82
C GLY A 27 -3.56 15.45 8.80
N GLU A 28 -2.72 16.35 9.30
CA GLU A 28 -1.99 17.32 8.49
C GLU A 28 -1.00 16.64 7.52
N VAL A 29 -0.78 17.30 6.38
CA VAL A 29 0.22 16.87 5.39
C VAL A 29 1.61 17.15 5.94
N ILE A 30 2.47 16.14 6.03
CA ILE A 30 3.88 16.23 6.39
C ILE A 30 4.73 16.47 5.15
N TYR A 31 4.40 15.77 4.07
CA TYR A 31 5.11 15.83 2.80
C TYR A 31 4.17 15.51 1.65
N GLU A 32 4.29 16.26 0.58
CA GLU A 32 3.54 16.03 -0.66
C GLU A 32 4.43 16.30 -1.87
N SER A 33 4.34 15.43 -2.87
CA SER A 33 5.02 15.59 -4.14
C SER A 33 4.24 14.86 -5.24
N LYS A 34 4.08 15.53 -6.37
CA LYS A 34 3.57 14.88 -7.58
C LYS A 34 4.56 13.86 -8.15
N LEU A 35 5.83 13.92 -7.73
CA LEU A 35 6.95 13.17 -8.30
C LEU A 35 7.09 13.43 -9.81
N ASP A 36 6.92 14.70 -10.20
CA ASP A 36 6.98 15.21 -11.57
C ASP A 36 8.30 15.97 -11.86
N SER A 37 9.28 15.78 -11.01
CA SER A 37 10.66 16.29 -11.13
C SER A 37 11.66 15.21 -10.72
N ALA A 38 12.89 15.29 -11.22
CA ALA A 38 13.96 14.36 -10.79
C ALA A 38 14.15 14.46 -9.27
N PRO A 39 14.36 13.32 -8.57
CA PRO A 39 14.56 13.34 -7.13
C PRO A 39 15.77 14.22 -6.76
N ALA A 40 15.49 15.26 -5.96
CA ALA A 40 16.46 16.16 -5.41
C ALA A 40 16.28 16.22 -3.88
N SER A 41 17.08 17.04 -3.18
CA SER A 41 16.86 17.24 -1.74
C SER A 41 15.36 17.48 -1.44
N PRO A 42 14.77 16.83 -0.43
CA PRO A 42 15.43 16.03 0.62
C PRO A 42 15.70 14.56 0.27
N TRP A 43 15.32 14.06 -0.91
CA TRP A 43 15.57 12.67 -1.29
C TRP A 43 17.04 12.29 -1.28
N LYS A 44 17.35 11.10 -0.79
CA LYS A 44 18.66 10.47 -0.85
C LYS A 44 18.59 9.24 -1.76
N ILE A 45 19.35 9.30 -2.85
CA ILE A 45 19.55 8.16 -3.73
C ILE A 45 20.70 7.33 -3.18
N ALA A 46 20.40 6.11 -2.73
CA ALA A 46 21.40 5.20 -2.17
C ALA A 46 21.93 4.23 -3.22
N LYS A 47 21.09 3.80 -4.17
CA LYS A 47 21.39 2.82 -5.20
C LYS A 47 20.53 3.07 -6.45
N GLY A 48 21.01 2.58 -7.59
CA GLY A 48 20.27 2.56 -8.84
C GLY A 48 20.21 3.93 -9.52
N GLN A 49 19.48 3.97 -10.63
CA GLN A 49 19.19 5.17 -11.38
C GLN A 49 17.79 5.69 -11.04
N TRP A 50 17.70 7.00 -10.80
CA TRP A 50 16.45 7.69 -10.52
C TRP A 50 16.39 8.97 -11.35
N GLU A 51 15.40 9.07 -12.21
CA GLU A 51 15.29 10.17 -13.18
C GLU A 51 13.84 10.62 -13.35
N LEU A 52 13.68 11.80 -13.95
CA LEU A 52 12.39 12.21 -14.51
C LEU A 52 12.22 11.57 -15.89
N LYS A 53 11.16 10.82 -16.08
CA LYS A 53 10.81 10.20 -17.35
C LYS A 53 9.33 10.32 -17.61
N ASP A 54 8.97 10.88 -18.77
CA ASP A 54 7.55 11.07 -19.18
C ASP A 54 6.69 11.80 -18.13
N GLY A 55 7.30 12.77 -17.41
CA GLY A 55 6.63 13.58 -16.38
C GLY A 55 6.43 12.90 -15.03
N VAL A 56 7.11 11.78 -14.76
CA VAL A 56 7.05 11.06 -13.48
C VAL A 56 8.46 10.60 -13.06
N VAL A 57 8.65 10.31 -11.77
CA VAL A 57 9.90 9.74 -11.27
C VAL A 57 9.97 8.27 -11.67
N ARG A 58 11.06 7.90 -12.34
CA ARG A 58 11.40 6.52 -12.68
C ARG A 58 12.60 6.04 -11.90
N GLY A 59 12.48 4.88 -11.24
CA GLY A 59 13.58 4.17 -10.62
C GLY A 59 13.92 2.89 -11.38
N ALA A 60 15.21 2.57 -11.51
CA ALA A 60 15.70 1.37 -12.17
C ALA A 60 16.96 0.82 -11.49
N GLU A 61 17.08 -0.50 -11.42
CA GLU A 61 18.28 -1.17 -10.94
C GLU A 61 19.47 -0.88 -11.87
N LEU A 62 20.65 -0.61 -11.29
CA LEU A 62 21.91 -0.59 -12.01
C LEU A 62 22.69 -1.86 -11.73
N GLU A 63 23.12 -2.57 -12.77
CA GLU A 63 23.88 -3.81 -12.65
C GLU A 63 25.17 -3.62 -11.82
N ALA A 64 25.82 -2.48 -11.94
CA ALA A 64 27.04 -2.14 -11.20
C ALA A 64 26.82 -2.12 -9.67
N ASP A 65 25.61 -1.80 -9.22
CA ASP A 65 25.29 -1.74 -7.78
C ASP A 65 25.10 -3.11 -7.16
N LYS A 66 24.83 -4.16 -7.96
CA LYS A 66 24.49 -5.53 -7.52
C LYS A 66 23.39 -5.54 -6.44
N HIS A 67 22.50 -4.58 -6.54
CA HIS A 67 21.41 -4.32 -5.60
C HIS A 67 20.29 -3.57 -6.30
N GLY A 68 19.06 -3.77 -5.86
CA GLY A 68 17.93 -2.98 -6.36
C GLY A 68 18.15 -1.48 -6.15
N ALA A 69 17.54 -0.66 -6.99
CA ALA A 69 17.55 0.80 -6.82
C ALA A 69 16.87 1.17 -5.50
N VAL A 70 17.42 2.14 -4.77
CA VAL A 70 16.91 2.62 -3.47
C VAL A 70 16.92 4.13 -3.42
N ALA A 71 15.74 4.71 -3.20
CA ALA A 71 15.55 6.12 -2.88
C ALA A 71 14.86 6.26 -1.52
N ARG A 72 15.38 7.11 -0.64
CA ARG A 72 14.88 7.35 0.72
C ARG A 72 14.52 8.82 0.90
N LEU A 73 13.40 9.06 1.57
CA LEU A 73 13.04 10.39 2.06
C LEU A 73 13.46 10.47 3.54
N PRO A 74 14.55 11.20 3.88
CA PRO A 74 14.99 11.34 5.26
C PRO A 74 13.94 12.09 6.06
N ASN A 75 13.13 11.36 6.80
CA ASN A 75 12.10 11.92 7.67
C ASN A 75 11.90 10.97 8.87
N LYS A 76 11.65 11.57 10.03
CA LYS A 76 11.18 10.87 11.22
C LYS A 76 9.66 10.98 11.26
N LEU A 77 9.00 9.85 11.34
CA LEU A 77 7.55 9.74 11.38
C LEU A 77 7.14 9.10 12.73
N ASN A 78 5.98 9.50 13.22
CA ASN A 78 5.32 8.84 14.35
C ASN A 78 4.17 7.96 13.83
N ASP A 79 2.94 8.40 14.03
CA ASP A 79 1.76 7.79 13.44
C ASP A 79 1.46 8.51 12.12
N PHE A 80 1.31 7.76 11.05
CA PHE A 80 1.25 8.33 9.71
C PHE A 80 0.46 7.50 8.71
N ILE A 81 0.11 8.14 7.62
CA ILE A 81 -0.39 7.54 6.38
C ILE A 81 0.55 7.95 5.25
N ILE A 82 0.97 6.98 4.43
CA ILE A 82 1.66 7.21 3.15
C ILE A 82 0.78 6.70 2.03
N GLU A 83 0.57 7.52 1.01
CA GLU A 83 -0.14 7.18 -0.21
C GLU A 83 0.70 7.57 -1.42
N TYR A 84 0.72 6.71 -2.44
CA TYR A 84 1.35 7.00 -3.73
C TYR A 84 0.80 6.07 -4.81
N GLU A 85 1.17 6.35 -6.04
CA GLU A 85 0.88 5.48 -7.17
C GLU A 85 2.18 5.01 -7.82
N PHE A 86 2.18 3.77 -8.31
CA PHE A 86 3.28 3.19 -9.07
C PHE A 86 2.79 2.45 -10.31
N LYS A 87 3.70 2.27 -11.27
CA LYS A 87 3.46 1.56 -12.52
C LYS A 87 4.69 0.74 -12.88
N PHE A 88 4.49 -0.57 -13.08
CA PHE A 88 5.58 -1.43 -13.56
C PHE A 88 5.92 -1.13 -15.03
N GLU A 89 7.20 -0.90 -15.29
CA GLU A 89 7.80 -0.76 -16.62
C GLU A 89 8.93 -1.78 -16.81
N GLY A 90 8.58 -3.06 -16.60
CA GLY A 90 9.49 -4.20 -16.73
C GLY A 90 10.24 -4.61 -15.47
N ALA A 91 10.06 -3.93 -14.35
CA ALA A 91 10.65 -4.35 -13.08
C ALA A 91 10.06 -5.68 -12.58
N ARG A 92 10.88 -6.44 -11.85
CA ARG A 92 10.48 -7.70 -11.20
C ARG A 92 9.79 -7.46 -9.86
N THR A 93 10.16 -6.36 -9.18
CA THR A 93 9.63 -6.02 -7.86
C THR A 93 9.77 -4.54 -7.56
N THR A 94 8.88 -4.04 -6.71
CA THR A 94 9.05 -2.77 -6.02
C THR A 94 8.61 -2.90 -4.58
N SER A 95 9.03 -1.99 -3.72
CA SER A 95 8.54 -1.93 -2.34
C SER A 95 8.49 -0.53 -1.80
N LEU A 96 7.53 -0.28 -0.90
CA LEU A 96 7.58 0.79 0.09
C LEU A 96 8.13 0.19 1.38
N SER A 97 9.19 0.77 1.93
CA SER A 97 9.78 0.32 3.19
C SER A 97 9.95 1.47 4.18
N ILE A 98 9.81 1.14 5.45
CA ILE A 98 10.05 1.99 6.60
C ILE A 98 11.20 1.39 7.37
N ASN A 99 12.13 2.23 7.82
CA ASN A 99 13.21 1.83 8.70
C ASN A 99 12.86 2.15 10.16
N ALA A 100 13.46 1.43 11.09
CA ALA A 100 13.66 1.88 12.47
C ALA A 100 14.80 2.92 12.51
N VAL A 101 15.18 3.40 13.68
CA VAL A 101 16.35 4.28 13.85
C VAL A 101 17.60 3.61 13.30
N LYS A 102 17.72 2.30 13.53
CA LYS A 102 18.68 1.42 12.88
C LYS A 102 17.91 0.38 12.10
N ASP A 103 18.39 0.07 10.91
CA ASP A 103 17.95 -1.07 10.10
C ASP A 103 16.47 -1.03 9.66
N HIS A 104 15.90 -2.19 9.39
CA HIS A 104 14.59 -2.31 8.75
C HIS A 104 13.47 -2.42 9.79
N MET A 105 12.28 -1.94 9.44
CA MET A 105 11.09 -2.06 10.29
C MET A 105 9.96 -2.81 9.58
N ALA A 106 9.50 -2.28 8.47
CA ALA A 106 8.30 -2.77 7.80
C ALA A 106 8.36 -2.55 6.29
N ARG A 107 7.59 -3.36 5.56
CA ARG A 107 7.59 -3.31 4.09
C ARG A 107 6.28 -3.77 3.49
N ILE A 108 5.89 -3.11 2.40
CA ILE A 108 4.96 -3.65 1.41
C ILE A 108 5.81 -4.06 0.20
N ASN A 109 5.97 -5.37 -0.01
CA ASN A 109 6.64 -5.92 -1.20
C ASN A 109 5.63 -6.20 -2.29
N ILE A 110 5.92 -5.75 -3.51
CA ILE A 110 5.01 -5.83 -4.64
C ILE A 110 5.77 -6.42 -5.83
N THR A 111 5.21 -7.48 -6.40
CA THR A 111 5.64 -8.04 -7.69
C THR A 111 4.47 -7.99 -8.67
N PRO A 112 4.67 -8.20 -9.96
CA PRO A 112 3.55 -8.30 -10.91
C PRO A 112 2.49 -9.34 -10.53
N THR A 113 2.85 -10.34 -9.70
CA THR A 113 1.97 -11.48 -9.37
C THR A 113 1.63 -11.60 -7.89
N SER A 114 2.16 -10.72 -7.02
CA SER A 114 1.88 -10.79 -5.58
C SER A 114 2.09 -9.48 -4.85
N VAL A 115 1.36 -9.32 -3.75
CA VAL A 115 1.53 -8.25 -2.75
C VAL A 115 1.78 -8.91 -1.40
N THR A 116 2.83 -8.50 -0.70
CA THR A 116 3.16 -8.98 0.65
C THR A 116 3.27 -7.80 1.61
N VAL A 117 2.56 -7.86 2.73
CA VAL A 117 2.65 -6.89 3.83
C VAL A 117 3.33 -7.58 5.00
N GLN A 118 4.40 -6.98 5.53
CA GLN A 118 5.24 -7.63 6.54
C GLN A 118 5.94 -6.65 7.49
N LYS A 119 6.24 -7.13 8.70
CA LYS A 119 7.33 -6.65 9.55
C LYS A 119 8.61 -7.24 8.99
N ASP A 120 9.64 -6.43 8.83
CA ASP A 120 10.95 -6.92 8.41
C ASP A 120 11.72 -7.53 9.62
N ASP A 121 12.70 -8.35 9.32
CA ASP A 121 13.78 -8.67 10.24
C ASP A 121 14.60 -7.40 10.43
N ASN A 122 14.71 -6.91 11.66
CA ASN A 122 15.23 -5.58 11.92
C ASN A 122 16.70 -5.46 11.52
N ASP A 123 17.56 -6.25 12.11
CA ASP A 123 19.02 -6.16 11.95
C ASP A 123 19.66 -7.37 11.25
N HIS A 124 18.84 -8.35 10.87
CA HIS A 124 19.26 -9.66 10.33
C HIS A 124 20.08 -10.51 11.31
N GLU A 125 20.04 -10.16 12.60
CA GLU A 125 20.74 -10.86 13.69
C GLU A 125 19.75 -11.21 14.81
N GLY A 126 20.12 -12.20 15.64
CA GLY A 126 19.37 -12.53 16.84
C GLY A 126 18.08 -13.29 16.62
N PRO A 127 17.15 -13.26 17.59
CA PRO A 127 15.96 -14.10 17.57
C PRO A 127 14.79 -13.51 16.79
N ASP A 128 14.76 -12.20 16.51
CA ASP A 128 13.68 -11.60 15.76
C ASP A 128 13.77 -11.95 14.27
N LYS A 129 12.63 -12.10 13.65
CA LYS A 129 12.51 -12.51 12.24
C LYS A 129 11.46 -11.69 11.54
N ALA A 130 11.54 -11.66 10.22
CA ALA A 130 10.46 -11.13 9.40
C ALA A 130 9.14 -11.86 9.68
N VAL A 131 8.06 -11.11 9.82
CA VAL A 131 6.70 -11.62 10.02
C VAL A 131 5.82 -11.18 8.87
N VAL A 132 5.39 -12.14 8.05
CA VAL A 132 4.45 -11.88 6.96
C VAL A 132 3.04 -11.84 7.51
N PHE A 133 2.40 -10.67 7.47
CA PHE A 133 1.01 -10.50 7.88
C PHE A 133 0.04 -11.06 6.85
N ALA A 134 0.30 -10.80 5.57
CA ALA A 134 -0.38 -11.49 4.48
C ALA A 134 0.43 -11.45 3.19
N ARG A 135 0.15 -12.45 2.34
CA ARG A 135 0.58 -12.47 0.94
C ARG A 135 -0.63 -12.74 0.06
N PHE A 136 -0.90 -11.81 -0.85
CA PHE A 136 -1.98 -11.89 -1.82
C PHE A 136 -1.42 -12.27 -3.19
N PRO A 137 -2.03 -13.21 -3.90
CA PRO A 137 -1.87 -13.28 -5.34
C PRO A 137 -2.47 -12.01 -5.97
N ALA A 138 -1.80 -11.47 -6.96
CA ALA A 138 -2.21 -10.25 -7.67
C ALA A 138 -1.95 -10.41 -9.16
N GLU A 139 -2.59 -9.58 -9.97
CA GLU A 139 -2.32 -9.43 -11.39
C GLU A 139 -2.14 -7.93 -11.68
N LEU A 140 -0.89 -7.46 -11.52
CA LEU A 140 -0.53 -6.06 -11.71
C LEU A 140 0.10 -5.90 -13.10
N LYS A 141 -0.72 -5.48 -14.05
CA LYS A 141 -0.31 -5.38 -15.47
C LYS A 141 0.74 -4.28 -15.67
N PRO A 142 1.81 -4.53 -16.46
CA PRO A 142 2.72 -3.48 -16.90
C PRO A 142 1.95 -2.30 -17.52
N GLY A 143 2.47 -1.09 -17.37
CA GLY A 143 1.86 0.12 -17.91
C GLY A 143 0.59 0.59 -17.17
N THR A 144 0.14 -0.11 -16.13
CA THR A 144 -1.05 0.25 -15.36
C THR A 144 -0.67 0.88 -14.02
N TRP A 145 -1.29 2.03 -13.70
CA TRP A 145 -1.11 2.69 -12.40
C TRP A 145 -1.83 1.92 -11.30
N ASN A 146 -1.11 1.70 -10.21
CA ASN A 146 -1.55 0.99 -9.02
C ASN A 146 -1.42 1.92 -7.81
N LYS A 147 -2.40 1.89 -6.91
CA LYS A 147 -2.42 2.69 -5.68
C LYS A 147 -1.85 1.89 -4.51
N VAL A 148 -1.01 2.53 -3.73
CA VAL A 148 -0.48 2.00 -2.47
C VAL A 148 -0.88 2.93 -1.34
N ARG A 149 -1.27 2.33 -0.21
CA ARG A 149 -1.50 3.01 1.05
C ARG A 149 -0.87 2.21 2.18
N LEU A 150 -0.09 2.88 3.01
CA LEU A 150 0.48 2.36 4.24
C LEU A 150 0.00 3.23 5.40
N GLU A 151 -0.57 2.62 6.42
CA GLU A 151 -0.97 3.27 7.67
C GLU A 151 -0.20 2.63 8.82
N MET A 152 0.41 3.44 9.69
CA MET A 152 1.05 2.97 10.91
C MET A 152 0.61 3.84 12.09
N VAL A 153 0.07 3.22 13.13
CA VAL A 153 -0.39 3.89 14.36
C VAL A 153 -0.05 3.01 15.56
N GLY A 154 0.75 3.55 16.48
CA GLY A 154 1.24 2.80 17.63
C GLY A 154 2.01 1.55 17.19
N ASP A 155 1.54 0.38 17.61
CA ASP A 155 2.10 -0.94 17.26
C ASP A 155 1.42 -1.59 16.03
N LEU A 156 0.53 -0.87 15.36
CA LEU A 156 -0.27 -1.38 14.25
C LEU A 156 0.28 -0.91 12.90
N MET A 157 0.20 -1.79 11.92
CA MET A 157 0.47 -1.51 10.51
C MET A 157 -0.70 -2.03 9.66
N LEU A 158 -1.12 -1.24 8.69
CA LEU A 158 -2.02 -1.66 7.61
C LEU A 158 -1.40 -1.30 6.27
N GLY A 159 -1.27 -2.27 5.39
CA GLY A 159 -0.80 -2.08 4.02
C GLY A 159 -1.88 -2.43 3.01
N GLN A 160 -2.02 -1.60 1.97
CA GLN A 160 -3.00 -1.79 0.93
C GLN A 160 -2.40 -1.53 -0.46
N VAL A 161 -2.73 -2.39 -1.42
CA VAL A 161 -2.44 -2.20 -2.86
C VAL A 161 -3.71 -2.52 -3.65
N ASN A 162 -4.27 -1.54 -4.36
CA ASN A 162 -5.52 -1.68 -5.14
C ASN A 162 -6.65 -2.38 -4.35
N GLY A 163 -6.76 -2.13 -3.04
CA GLY A 163 -7.77 -2.73 -2.18
C GLY A 163 -7.41 -4.12 -1.62
N LEU A 164 -6.29 -4.74 -2.03
CA LEU A 164 -5.71 -5.89 -1.32
C LEU A 164 -5.13 -5.38 0.00
N THR A 165 -5.79 -5.69 1.12
CA THR A 165 -5.52 -5.06 2.41
C THR A 165 -5.13 -6.09 3.45
N ALA A 166 -4.01 -5.86 4.12
CA ALA A 166 -3.54 -6.64 5.26
C ALA A 166 -3.12 -5.73 6.41
N TRP A 167 -3.17 -6.27 7.62
CA TRP A 167 -2.74 -5.59 8.82
C TRP A 167 -1.94 -6.53 9.71
N GLY A 168 -1.19 -5.97 10.64
CA GLY A 168 -0.50 -6.70 11.70
C GLY A 168 -0.05 -5.77 12.80
N SER A 169 0.51 -6.34 13.86
CA SER A 169 1.07 -5.58 14.98
C SER A 169 2.43 -6.15 15.40
N ASP A 170 3.30 -5.27 15.87
CA ASP A 170 4.60 -5.63 16.42
C ASP A 170 5.09 -4.50 17.35
N ASP A 171 5.76 -4.87 18.44
CA ASP A 171 6.28 -3.88 19.39
C ASP A 171 7.35 -2.96 18.77
N LEU A 172 8.06 -3.42 17.74
CA LEU A 172 9.00 -2.59 16.98
C LEU A 172 8.32 -1.35 16.39
N PHE A 173 7.05 -1.43 16.01
CA PHE A 173 6.32 -0.31 15.43
C PHE A 173 6.04 0.83 16.41
N LYS A 174 6.20 0.62 17.73
CA LYS A 174 6.09 1.68 18.73
C LYS A 174 7.31 2.60 18.74
N THR A 175 8.40 2.18 18.11
CA THR A 175 9.63 2.98 18.02
C THR A 175 9.55 4.01 16.90
N ASP A 176 10.55 4.90 16.83
CA ASP A 176 10.67 5.90 15.78
C ASP A 176 10.71 5.25 14.39
N LYS A 177 9.83 5.69 13.52
CA LYS A 177 9.72 5.25 12.14
C LYS A 177 10.49 6.22 11.24
N MET A 178 11.44 5.71 10.49
CA MET A 178 12.43 6.51 9.79
C MET A 178 12.44 6.23 8.28
N ASN A 179 12.87 7.23 7.54
CA ASN A 179 13.35 7.08 6.17
C ASN A 179 12.43 6.25 5.25
N PRO A 180 11.13 6.60 5.12
CA PRO A 180 10.30 5.94 4.13
C PRO A 180 10.96 5.99 2.76
N GLY A 181 10.82 4.94 1.97
CA GLY A 181 11.46 4.94 0.67
C GLY A 181 11.05 3.80 -0.24
N PHE A 182 11.43 3.98 -1.49
CA PHE A 182 11.16 3.03 -2.57
C PHE A 182 12.37 2.16 -2.86
N THR A 183 12.10 0.90 -3.21
CA THR A 183 13.08 -0.01 -3.77
C THR A 183 12.55 -0.55 -5.10
N VAL A 184 13.42 -0.67 -6.11
CA VAL A 184 13.07 -1.24 -7.42
C VAL A 184 14.09 -2.31 -7.78
N GLY A 185 13.62 -3.51 -8.10
CA GLY A 185 14.45 -4.61 -8.59
C GLY A 185 14.11 -4.94 -10.05
N GLY A 186 15.12 -4.96 -10.91
CA GLY A 186 14.97 -5.19 -12.33
C GLY A 186 14.90 -3.90 -13.15
N GLN A 187 14.14 -3.89 -14.25
CA GLN A 187 14.16 -2.78 -15.21
C GLN A 187 13.69 -1.47 -14.57
N SER A 188 12.40 -1.18 -14.57
CA SER A 188 11.97 0.09 -14.00
C SER A 188 10.55 0.09 -13.44
N VAL A 189 10.32 1.04 -12.53
CA VAL A 189 9.01 1.41 -11.97
C VAL A 189 8.88 2.92 -12.03
N ASP A 190 7.72 3.39 -12.45
CA ASP A 190 7.33 4.78 -12.40
C ASP A 190 6.55 5.06 -11.10
N PHE A 191 6.76 6.25 -10.53
CA PHE A 191 6.12 6.70 -9.29
C PHE A 191 5.52 8.08 -9.46
N ARG A 192 4.34 8.32 -8.85
CA ARG A 192 3.69 9.63 -8.79
C ARG A 192 2.82 9.81 -7.55
N ASN A 193 2.41 11.06 -7.30
CA ASN A 193 1.39 11.43 -6.30
C ASN A 193 1.69 10.92 -4.90
N LEU A 194 2.90 11.15 -4.38
CA LEU A 194 3.27 10.79 -3.02
C LEU A 194 2.70 11.81 -2.04
N THR A 195 1.98 11.33 -1.04
CA THR A 195 1.53 12.12 0.11
C THR A 195 1.85 11.39 1.41
N ILE A 196 2.39 12.09 2.38
CA ILE A 196 2.60 11.63 3.76
C ILE A 196 1.83 12.55 4.69
N ARG A 197 1.01 11.98 5.58
CA ARG A 197 0.20 12.71 6.56
C ARG A 197 0.46 12.20 7.95
N ASN A 198 0.34 13.06 8.95
CA ASN A 198 0.12 12.62 10.32
C ASN A 198 -1.18 11.83 10.39
N ALA A 199 -1.28 10.96 11.39
CA ALA A 199 -2.46 10.14 11.57
C ALA A 199 -2.81 9.97 13.05
N THR A 200 -4.06 9.58 13.31
CA THR A 200 -4.53 9.12 14.61
C THR A 200 -5.29 7.82 14.44
N LEU A 201 -5.37 7.01 15.49
CA LEU A 201 -6.13 5.77 15.44
C LEU A 201 -7.60 6.05 15.11
N ASN A 202 -8.13 5.31 14.15
CA ASN A 202 -9.54 5.34 13.84
C ASN A 202 -10.34 4.69 14.99
N PRO A 203 -11.28 5.37 15.66
CA PRO A 203 -12.12 4.78 16.70
C PRO A 203 -12.91 3.55 16.24
N GLU A 204 -13.21 3.46 14.94
CA GLU A 204 -13.90 2.34 14.29
C GLU A 204 -12.95 1.19 13.90
N TRP A 205 -11.66 1.26 14.28
CA TRP A 205 -10.65 0.29 13.84
C TRP A 205 -11.03 -1.16 14.18
N GLU A 206 -11.51 -1.43 15.38
CA GLU A 206 -11.88 -2.80 15.76
C GLU A 206 -13.00 -3.37 14.89
N THR A 207 -13.95 -2.52 14.47
CA THR A 207 -15.00 -2.89 13.52
C THR A 207 -14.44 -3.11 12.11
N ALA A 208 -13.58 -2.21 11.64
CA ALA A 208 -12.94 -2.32 10.33
C ALA A 208 -12.04 -3.57 10.25
N LYS A 209 -11.24 -3.79 11.29
CA LYS A 209 -10.31 -4.93 11.41
C LYS A 209 -11.03 -6.28 11.31
N ALA A 210 -12.24 -6.39 11.88
CA ALA A 210 -13.02 -7.63 11.84
C ALA A 210 -13.43 -8.06 10.42
N THR A 211 -13.33 -7.17 9.44
CA THR A 211 -13.61 -7.45 8.02
C THR A 211 -12.39 -7.89 7.22
N LEU A 212 -11.20 -7.82 7.81
CA LEU A 212 -9.93 -8.12 7.17
C LEU A 212 -9.45 -9.53 7.52
N PRO A 213 -8.59 -10.15 6.67
CA PRO A 213 -7.88 -11.37 7.02
C PRO A 213 -7.07 -11.18 8.29
N LYS A 214 -6.99 -12.21 9.13
CA LYS A 214 -6.14 -12.19 10.31
C LYS A 214 -4.66 -12.27 9.88
N PRO A 215 -3.75 -11.63 10.62
CA PRO A 215 -2.32 -11.74 10.35
C PRO A 215 -1.87 -13.20 10.28
N GLY A 216 -1.12 -13.56 9.22
CA GLY A 216 -0.66 -14.92 8.96
C GLY A 216 -1.69 -15.85 8.29
N GLU A 217 -2.92 -15.40 8.08
CA GLU A 217 -3.93 -16.19 7.37
C GLU A 217 -3.58 -16.29 5.88
N LYS A 218 -3.70 -17.52 5.33
CA LYS A 218 -3.48 -17.74 3.88
C LYS A 218 -4.65 -17.16 3.10
N VAL A 219 -4.38 -16.17 2.29
CA VAL A 219 -5.39 -15.58 1.40
C VAL A 219 -5.42 -16.34 0.09
N ALA A 220 -6.54 -16.99 -0.20
CA ALA A 220 -6.74 -17.72 -1.45
C ALA A 220 -6.88 -16.77 -2.66
N PRO A 221 -6.44 -17.16 -3.87
CA PRO A 221 -6.70 -16.41 -5.08
C PRO A 221 -8.21 -16.24 -5.31
N GLY A 222 -8.66 -15.02 -5.53
CA GLY A 222 -10.01 -14.75 -6.01
C GLY A 222 -11.13 -14.71 -4.97
N ALA A 223 -10.86 -14.50 -3.68
CA ALA A 223 -11.91 -14.25 -2.70
C ALA A 223 -12.59 -12.89 -3.02
N PRO A 224 -13.87 -12.88 -3.44
CA PRO A 224 -14.57 -11.62 -3.71
C PRO A 224 -14.84 -10.88 -2.41
N LYS A 225 -14.75 -9.54 -2.46
CA LYS A 225 -15.15 -8.61 -1.40
C LYS A 225 -16.44 -9.11 -0.72
N GLY A 226 -16.39 -9.36 0.59
CA GLY A 226 -17.46 -9.95 1.37
C GLY A 226 -18.83 -9.29 1.16
N LYS A 227 -19.70 -9.96 0.44
CA LYS A 227 -21.14 -9.79 0.62
C LYS A 227 -21.53 -10.57 1.86
N GLY A 228 -21.96 -9.86 2.91
CA GLY A 228 -22.47 -10.45 4.13
C GLY A 228 -23.48 -11.55 3.82
N LYS A 229 -23.17 -12.79 4.22
CA LYS A 229 -24.14 -13.88 4.17
C LYS A 229 -25.22 -13.61 5.21
N GLY A 230 -26.34 -13.09 4.74
CA GLY A 230 -27.61 -13.15 5.47
C GLY A 230 -27.89 -14.61 5.80
N LYS A 231 -28.06 -14.92 7.08
CA LYS A 231 -28.52 -16.23 7.56
C LYS A 231 -29.87 -16.54 6.94
N ALA A 232 -29.91 -17.41 5.97
CA ALA A 232 -31.16 -18.03 5.54
C ALA A 232 -31.57 -19.04 6.64
N LYS A 233 -32.61 -18.68 7.39
CA LYS A 233 -33.35 -19.61 8.26
C LYS A 233 -33.99 -20.66 7.36
N ASN A 234 -33.48 -21.88 7.39
CA ASN A 234 -34.22 -22.99 6.82
C ASN A 234 -35.21 -23.54 7.88
N LYS A 235 -36.49 -23.18 7.71
CA LYS A 235 -37.62 -23.82 8.42
C LYS A 235 -38.09 -24.99 7.59
N GLY A 236 -38.06 -26.14 8.18
CA GLY A 236 -39.09 -27.14 8.21
C GLY A 236 -39.46 -27.87 6.93
N ALA A 237 -39.44 -29.14 6.99
CA ALA A 237 -40.72 -29.88 6.94
C ALA A 237 -40.46 -31.37 7.15
N ALA A 238 -40.97 -31.86 8.24
CA ALA A 238 -41.18 -33.28 8.43
C ALA A 238 -42.25 -33.79 7.47
N ALA A 239 -41.97 -34.87 6.77
CA ALA A 239 -43.03 -35.70 6.18
C ALA A 239 -42.72 -37.15 6.46
N LYS A 240 -43.55 -37.70 7.37
CA LYS A 240 -43.77 -39.13 7.54
C LYS A 240 -44.28 -39.73 6.25
N LYS A 241 -43.74 -40.91 5.87
CA LYS A 241 -44.59 -41.91 5.22
C LYS A 241 -44.16 -43.32 5.66
N LYS A 242 -45.13 -43.97 6.30
CA LYS A 242 -45.24 -45.41 6.59
C LYS A 242 -45.60 -46.19 5.31
N ARG A 243 -45.31 -47.45 5.36
CA ARG A 243 -45.81 -48.61 4.60
C ARG A 243 -44.76 -49.15 3.61
N GLU A 244 -44.43 -50.37 3.52
CA GLU A 244 -44.92 -51.69 4.06
C GLU A 244 -43.71 -52.58 4.25
#